data_aa4e4aa896c26c91e4adc44071499c07
#
_entry.id   aa4e4aa896c26c91e4adc44071499c07
#
_cell.length_a   1.000
_cell.length_b   1.000
_cell.length_c   1.000
_cell.angle_alpha   90.00
_cell.angle_beta   90.00
_cell.angle_gamma   90.00
#
_symmetry.space_group_name_H-M   'P 1'
#
loop_
_entity.id
_entity.type
_entity.pdbx_description
1 polymer ?
#
loop_
_entity_poly.entity_id
_entity_poly.type
_entity_poly.pdbx_seq_one_letter_code
_entity_poly.pdbx_strand_id
1 'polypeptide(L)'
;MTPLVGNKAIEGAAIAWVMELERAAGRDPRDTRHKGAPADIESPPRVIEVKAFGTTTRGYDLPLEVRQMDEAKRNPNFYLYVVEHVKQGDPDEFTLRVLGGERLQRLLERAKEYRGYYVPWPVADYDAGALGLDQ
;
A
#
# COMPACT_ATOMS: atom_id res chain seq x y z
N MET A 1 -7.16 -22.64 -1.02
CA MET A 1 -6.51 -21.78 -0.01
C MET A 1 -7.51 -21.00 0.80
N THR A 2 -7.18 -20.70 2.05
CA THR A 2 -8.03 -19.86 2.88
C THR A 2 -7.83 -18.40 2.49
N PRO A 3 -8.91 -17.65 2.23
CA PRO A 3 -8.78 -16.24 1.93
C PRO A 3 -8.14 -15.47 3.07
N LEU A 4 -7.36 -14.44 2.73
CA LEU A 4 -6.75 -13.54 3.70
C LEU A 4 -7.81 -12.60 4.26
N VAL A 5 -7.76 -12.37 5.55
CA VAL A 5 -8.70 -11.49 6.24
C VAL A 5 -7.93 -10.29 6.81
N GLY A 6 -8.41 -9.10 6.45
CA GLY A 6 -7.84 -7.85 6.93
C GLY A 6 -6.71 -7.31 6.05
N ASN A 7 -6.56 -6.00 6.10
CA ASN A 7 -5.61 -5.28 5.27
C ASN A 7 -4.16 -5.62 5.60
N LYS A 8 -3.87 -5.90 6.86
CA LYS A 8 -2.51 -6.23 7.31
C LYS A 8 -2.01 -7.54 6.69
N ALA A 9 -2.87 -8.56 6.63
CA ALA A 9 -2.53 -9.84 6.03
C ALA A 9 -2.34 -9.71 4.51
N ILE A 10 -3.20 -8.93 3.86
CA ILE A 10 -3.11 -8.66 2.42
C ILE A 10 -1.82 -7.92 2.10
N GLU A 11 -1.50 -6.88 2.86
CA GLU A 11 -0.25 -6.13 2.70
C GLU A 11 0.97 -7.02 2.89
N GLY A 12 1.00 -7.79 3.97
CA GLY A 12 2.13 -8.68 4.27
C GLY A 12 2.39 -9.69 3.16
N ALA A 13 1.34 -10.30 2.63
CA ALA A 13 1.48 -11.27 1.53
C ALA A 13 2.00 -10.60 0.26
N ALA A 14 1.50 -9.41 -0.05
CA ALA A 14 1.95 -8.66 -1.23
C ALA A 14 3.42 -8.27 -1.12
N ILE A 15 3.85 -7.78 0.04
CA ILE A 15 5.23 -7.37 0.26
C ILE A 15 6.18 -8.56 0.15
N ALA A 16 5.85 -9.69 0.76
CA ALA A 16 6.67 -10.89 0.66
C ALA A 16 6.83 -11.33 -0.80
N TRP A 17 5.76 -11.30 -1.56
CA TRP A 17 5.77 -11.66 -2.98
C TRP A 17 6.60 -10.69 -3.81
N VAL A 18 6.46 -9.39 -3.59
CA VAL A 18 7.26 -8.37 -4.28
C VAL A 18 8.75 -8.56 -3.98
N MET A 19 9.10 -8.85 -2.73
CA MET A 19 10.50 -9.08 -2.37
C MET A 19 11.09 -10.27 -3.14
N GLU A 20 10.32 -11.34 -3.32
CA GLU A 20 10.77 -12.47 -4.13
C GLU A 20 10.96 -12.07 -5.59
N LEU A 21 10.05 -11.26 -6.16
CA LEU A 21 10.21 -10.77 -7.52
C LEU A 21 11.46 -9.90 -7.67
N GLU A 22 11.76 -9.07 -6.68
CA GLU A 22 12.95 -8.22 -6.70
C GLU A 22 14.23 -9.05 -6.64
N ARG A 23 14.26 -10.10 -5.82
CA ARG A 23 15.39 -11.03 -5.79
C ARG A 23 15.58 -11.73 -7.13
N ALA A 24 14.48 -12.19 -7.72
CA ALA A 24 14.53 -12.84 -9.03
C ALA A 24 15.05 -11.90 -10.13
N ALA A 25 14.83 -10.59 -9.95
CA ALA A 25 15.34 -9.57 -10.87
C ALA A 25 16.79 -9.16 -10.59
N GLY A 26 17.42 -9.76 -9.59
CA GLY A 26 18.82 -9.50 -9.25
C GLY A 26 19.04 -8.33 -8.32
N ARG A 27 17.98 -7.83 -7.69
CA ARG A 27 18.08 -6.75 -6.68
C ARG A 27 18.13 -7.35 -5.27
N ASP A 28 18.45 -6.52 -4.30
CA ASP A 28 18.57 -6.92 -2.89
C ASP A 28 17.52 -6.20 -2.06
N PRO A 29 16.27 -6.72 -2.02
CA PRO A 29 15.19 -6.02 -1.31
C PRO A 29 15.31 -6.15 0.20
N ARG A 30 14.96 -5.07 0.90
CA ARG A 30 14.87 -5.01 2.35
C ARG A 30 13.50 -4.47 2.74
N ASP A 31 12.88 -5.11 3.70
CA ASP A 31 11.62 -4.63 4.27
C ASP A 31 11.93 -3.45 5.19
N THR A 32 11.46 -2.28 4.82
CA THR A 32 11.70 -1.04 5.57
C THR A 32 10.44 -0.51 6.26
N ARG A 33 9.38 -1.32 6.29
CA ARG A 33 8.17 -0.95 7.05
C ARG A 33 8.50 -0.75 8.52
N HIS A 34 7.89 0.27 9.12
CA HIS A 34 8.03 0.58 10.56
C HIS A 34 9.45 0.98 10.98
N LYS A 35 10.30 1.34 10.04
CA LYS A 35 11.69 1.74 10.32
C LYS A 35 11.95 3.21 9.98
N GLY A 36 10.91 4.01 9.89
CA GLY A 36 11.03 5.43 9.58
C GLY A 36 11.31 5.75 8.12
N ALA A 37 11.41 4.75 7.26
CA ALA A 37 11.61 4.96 5.85
C ALA A 37 10.31 5.46 5.18
N PRO A 38 10.42 6.20 4.06
CA PRO A 38 9.25 6.74 3.37
C PRO A 38 8.48 5.71 2.55
N ALA A 39 8.96 4.47 2.44
CA ALA A 39 8.35 3.43 1.64
C ALA A 39 8.51 2.06 2.30
N ASP A 40 7.83 1.07 1.75
CA ASP A 40 7.76 -0.28 2.32
C ASP A 40 9.02 -1.11 2.10
N ILE A 41 9.69 -0.93 0.95
CA ILE A 41 10.82 -1.75 0.55
C ILE A 41 11.92 -0.86 -0.04
N GLU A 42 13.16 -1.11 0.39
CA GLU A 42 14.34 -0.61 -0.30
C GLU A 42 14.96 -1.76 -1.09
N SER A 43 14.99 -1.63 -2.40
CA SER A 43 15.54 -2.62 -3.33
C SER A 43 16.46 -1.90 -4.31
N PRO A 44 17.68 -1.56 -3.88
CA PRO A 44 18.54 -0.66 -4.66
C PRO A 44 18.64 -1.04 -6.13
N PRO A 45 18.52 -0.08 -7.05
CA PRO A 45 18.38 1.37 -6.79
C PRO A 45 16.95 1.85 -6.51
N ARG A 46 15.98 0.95 -6.38
CA ARG A 46 14.57 1.30 -6.23
C ARG A 46 14.16 1.52 -4.77
N VAL A 47 13.30 2.49 -4.59
CA VAL A 47 12.52 2.70 -3.36
C VAL A 47 11.09 2.40 -3.72
N ILE A 48 10.48 1.43 -3.06
CA ILE A 48 9.21 0.84 -3.50
C ILE A 48 8.14 0.99 -2.43
N GLU A 49 7.04 1.63 -2.80
CA GLU A 49 5.82 1.65 -2.01
C GLU A 49 4.86 0.63 -2.59
N VAL A 50 4.41 -0.31 -1.79
CA VAL A 50 3.51 -1.38 -2.21
C VAL A 50 2.08 -1.01 -1.84
N LYS A 51 1.20 -1.00 -2.82
CA LYS A 51 -0.25 -0.82 -2.62
C LYS A 51 -0.93 -2.14 -2.94
N ALA A 52 -1.42 -2.81 -1.90
CA ALA A 52 -1.96 -4.17 -2.01
C ALA A 52 -3.49 -4.15 -1.91
N PHE A 53 -4.13 -4.91 -2.78
CA PHE A 53 -5.58 -4.97 -2.86
C PHE A 53 -6.05 -6.41 -2.98
N GLY A 54 -7.14 -6.72 -2.29
CA GLY A 54 -7.70 -8.07 -2.35
C GLY A 54 -8.22 -8.43 -3.74
N THR A 55 -8.76 -7.45 -4.45
CA THR A 55 -9.33 -7.62 -5.78
C THR A 55 -8.72 -6.60 -6.75
N THR A 56 -9.45 -6.16 -7.77
CA THR A 56 -8.97 -5.20 -8.77
C THR A 56 -8.98 -3.77 -8.22
N THR A 57 -8.05 -2.95 -8.74
CA THR A 57 -8.03 -1.49 -8.47
C THR A 57 -8.58 -0.68 -9.63
N ARG A 58 -9.08 -1.34 -10.67
CA ARG A 58 -9.52 -0.64 -11.86
C ARG A 58 -10.60 0.39 -11.53
N GLY A 59 -10.32 1.65 -11.87
CA GLY A 59 -11.24 2.75 -11.63
C GLY A 59 -11.16 3.37 -10.24
N TYR A 60 -10.24 2.93 -9.39
CA TYR A 60 -10.03 3.49 -8.06
C TYR A 60 -8.78 4.36 -8.02
N ASP A 61 -8.78 5.32 -7.10
CA ASP A 61 -7.60 6.12 -6.81
C ASP A 61 -6.65 5.35 -5.90
N LEU A 62 -5.35 5.63 -6.03
CA LEU A 62 -4.32 5.05 -5.17
C LEU A 62 -3.97 6.05 -4.08
N PRO A 63 -4.13 5.71 -2.80
CA PRO A 63 -3.81 6.64 -1.72
C PRO A 63 -2.29 6.69 -1.47
N LEU A 64 -1.78 7.89 -1.25
CA LEU A 64 -0.42 8.12 -0.79
C LEU A 64 -0.45 9.02 0.43
N GLU A 65 0.35 8.70 1.42
CA GLU A 65 0.60 9.60 2.53
C GLU A 65 1.48 10.77 2.07
N VAL A 66 1.45 11.87 2.82
CA VAL A 66 2.24 13.07 2.46
C VAL A 66 3.73 12.74 2.31
N ARG A 67 4.29 11.95 3.23
CA ARG A 67 5.70 11.54 3.14
C ARG A 67 6.01 10.74 1.89
N GLN A 68 5.11 9.85 1.52
CA GLN A 68 5.25 9.04 0.31
C GLN A 68 5.18 9.92 -0.93
N MET A 69 4.26 10.87 -0.95
CA MET A 69 4.12 11.82 -2.05
C MET A 69 5.36 12.68 -2.22
N ASP A 70 5.91 13.18 -1.11
CA ASP A 70 7.13 13.99 -1.13
C ASP A 70 8.31 13.19 -1.67
N GLU A 71 8.46 11.94 -1.23
CA GLU A 71 9.53 11.06 -1.72
C GLU A 71 9.35 10.76 -3.20
N ALA A 72 8.12 10.45 -3.61
CA ALA A 72 7.82 10.14 -5.01
C ALA A 72 8.15 11.31 -5.95
N LYS A 73 7.94 12.54 -5.50
CA LYS A 73 8.23 13.73 -6.31
C LYS A 73 9.72 14.02 -6.44
N ARG A 74 10.50 13.75 -5.39
CA ARG A 74 11.92 14.12 -5.38
C ARG A 74 12.87 13.00 -5.78
N ASN A 75 12.44 11.74 -5.63
CA ASN A 75 13.31 10.59 -5.88
C ASN A 75 12.96 9.92 -7.20
N PRO A 76 13.80 10.03 -8.23
CA PRO A 76 13.51 9.41 -9.54
C PRO A 76 13.48 7.88 -9.50
N ASN A 77 13.98 7.28 -8.43
CA ASN A 77 13.97 5.83 -8.23
C ASN A 77 12.82 5.35 -7.34
N PHE A 78 11.85 6.23 -7.08
CA PHE A 78 10.64 5.86 -6.36
C PHE A 78 9.67 5.15 -7.30
N TYR A 79 9.12 4.03 -6.83
CA TYR A 79 8.18 3.20 -7.58
C TYR A 79 6.96 2.90 -6.73
N LEU A 80 5.80 2.88 -7.37
CA LEU A 80 4.59 2.30 -6.81
C LEU A 80 4.39 0.93 -7.43
N TYR A 81 4.34 -0.09 -6.60
CA TYR A 81 3.99 -1.45 -7.02
C TYR A 81 2.57 -1.73 -6.56
N VAL A 82 1.66 -1.85 -7.51
CA VAL A 82 0.26 -2.14 -7.23
C VAL A 82 0.06 -3.64 -7.39
N VAL A 83 -0.25 -4.32 -6.30
CA VAL A 83 -0.47 -5.77 -6.27
C VAL A 83 -1.95 -6.02 -6.07
N GLU A 84 -2.55 -6.75 -6.99
CA GLU A 84 -3.98 -7.03 -7.00
C GLU A 84 -4.26 -8.51 -6.81
N HIS A 85 -5.51 -8.84 -6.49
CA HIS A 85 -6.00 -10.21 -6.36
C HIS A 85 -5.30 -11.02 -5.26
N VAL A 86 -4.96 -10.33 -4.16
CA VAL A 86 -4.22 -10.92 -3.04
C VAL A 86 -5.15 -11.69 -2.09
N LYS A 87 -6.46 -11.43 -2.15
CA LYS A 87 -7.43 -11.91 -1.17
C LYS A 87 -7.38 -13.41 -0.93
N GLN A 88 -7.17 -14.22 -1.98
CA GLN A 88 -7.15 -15.67 -1.84
C GLN A 88 -5.84 -16.21 -1.25
N GLY A 89 -4.82 -15.37 -1.12
CA GLY A 89 -3.53 -15.78 -0.58
C GLY A 89 -2.71 -16.66 -1.50
N ASP A 90 -3.14 -16.82 -2.74
CA ASP A 90 -2.45 -17.62 -3.75
C ASP A 90 -1.59 -16.73 -4.64
N PRO A 91 -0.25 -16.79 -4.53
CA PRO A 91 0.63 -15.95 -5.34
C PRO A 91 0.47 -16.14 -6.85
N ASP A 92 -0.02 -17.29 -7.30
CA ASP A 92 -0.27 -17.53 -8.72
C ASP A 92 -1.39 -16.65 -9.27
N GLU A 93 -2.24 -16.14 -8.39
CA GLU A 93 -3.34 -15.25 -8.75
C GLU A 93 -2.95 -13.77 -8.64
N PHE A 94 -1.84 -13.45 -8.00
CA PHE A 94 -1.42 -12.06 -7.81
C PHE A 94 -1.02 -11.44 -9.14
N THR A 95 -1.41 -10.17 -9.34
CA THR A 95 -0.96 -9.38 -10.49
C THR A 95 -0.19 -8.18 -9.99
N LEU A 96 0.78 -7.75 -10.79
CA LEU A 96 1.64 -6.61 -10.46
C LEU A 96 1.57 -5.55 -11.55
N ARG A 97 1.38 -4.30 -11.11
CA ARG A 97 1.53 -3.13 -11.98
C ARG A 97 2.60 -2.24 -11.37
N VAL A 98 3.60 -1.91 -12.17
CA VAL A 98 4.74 -1.10 -11.74
C VAL A 98 4.62 0.30 -12.30
N LEU A 99 4.59 1.29 -11.42
CA LEU A 99 4.54 2.69 -11.81
C LEU A 99 5.83 3.37 -11.36
N GLY A 100 6.54 3.96 -12.31
CA GLY A 100 7.79 4.66 -12.05
C GLY A 100 8.10 5.64 -13.16
N GLY A 101 9.19 6.41 -13.01
CA GLY A 101 9.67 7.33 -14.02
C GLY A 101 8.63 8.37 -14.43
N GLU A 102 8.63 8.74 -15.70
CA GLU A 102 7.74 9.77 -16.24
C GLU A 102 6.27 9.43 -16.08
N ARG A 103 5.92 8.16 -16.23
CA ARG A 103 4.53 7.71 -16.08
C ARG A 103 4.02 8.03 -14.68
N LEU A 104 4.80 7.74 -13.66
CA LEU A 104 4.44 8.05 -12.29
C LEU A 104 4.33 9.57 -12.10
N GLN A 105 5.32 10.33 -12.57
CA GLN A 105 5.32 11.78 -12.42
C GLN A 105 4.09 12.43 -13.05
N ARG A 106 3.67 11.97 -14.22
CA ARG A 106 2.45 12.47 -14.84
C ARG A 106 1.20 12.22 -14.00
N LEU A 107 1.14 11.05 -13.35
CA LEU A 107 0.02 10.74 -12.46
C LEU A 107 0.06 11.60 -11.20
N LEU A 108 1.24 11.83 -10.64
CA LEU A 108 1.40 12.67 -9.45
C LEU A 108 0.97 14.12 -9.71
N GLU A 109 1.18 14.64 -10.91
CA GLU A 109 0.73 15.98 -11.30
C GLU A 109 -0.79 16.13 -11.26
N ARG A 110 -1.51 15.03 -11.40
CA ARG A 110 -2.97 14.99 -11.38
C ARG A 110 -3.52 14.67 -10.00
N ALA A 111 -2.66 14.38 -9.04
CA ALA A 111 -3.06 14.00 -7.70
C ALA A 111 -3.74 15.16 -6.98
N LYS A 112 -4.74 14.84 -6.17
CA LYS A 112 -5.45 15.81 -5.35
C LYS A 112 -5.23 15.47 -3.88
N GLU A 113 -4.92 16.49 -3.09
CA GLU A 113 -4.78 16.31 -1.65
C GLU A 113 -6.13 16.00 -1.03
N TYR A 114 -6.16 15.01 -0.16
CA TYR A 114 -7.33 14.64 0.62
C TYR A 114 -7.07 14.96 2.08
N ARG A 115 -8.05 15.62 2.73
CA ARG A 115 -8.01 15.89 4.16
C ARG A 115 -9.16 15.18 4.85
N GLY A 116 -8.86 14.60 5.99
CA GLY A 116 -9.85 13.89 6.76
C GLY A 116 -9.48 13.82 8.23
N TYR A 117 -10.36 13.24 9.01
CA TYR A 117 -10.16 13.07 10.45
C TYR A 117 -10.52 11.64 10.84
N TYR A 118 -9.77 11.09 11.79
CA TYR A 118 -10.21 9.90 12.49
C TYR A 118 -10.73 10.33 13.85
N VAL A 119 -12.01 10.07 14.08
CA VAL A 119 -12.64 10.35 15.36
C VAL A 119 -12.48 9.13 16.25
N PRO A 120 -11.95 9.29 17.47
CA PRO A 120 -11.84 8.15 18.39
C PRO A 120 -13.21 7.53 18.65
N TRP A 121 -13.24 6.21 18.69
CA TRP A 121 -14.46 5.43 18.92
C TRP A 121 -14.22 4.44 20.08
N PRO A 122 -14.09 4.94 21.33
CA PRO A 122 -13.83 4.10 22.49
C PRO A 122 -14.93 3.07 22.71
N VAL A 123 -14.54 1.91 23.23
CA VAL A 123 -15.47 0.82 23.49
C VAL A 123 -16.62 1.25 24.40
N ALA A 124 -16.32 2.07 25.41
CA ALA A 124 -17.36 2.57 26.33
C ALA A 124 -18.44 3.39 25.62
N ASP A 125 -18.02 4.23 24.69
CA ASP A 125 -18.97 5.04 23.91
C ASP A 125 -19.74 4.18 22.92
N TYR A 126 -19.07 3.20 22.33
CA TYR A 126 -19.72 2.25 21.45
C TYR A 126 -20.85 1.52 22.18
N ASP A 127 -20.56 0.99 23.36
CA ASP A 127 -21.53 0.23 24.14
C ASP A 127 -22.69 1.09 24.61
N ALA A 128 -22.41 2.31 25.06
CA ALA A 128 -23.46 3.24 25.50
C ALA A 128 -24.39 3.63 24.35
N GLY A 129 -23.82 3.87 23.16
CA GLY A 129 -24.60 4.26 21.99
C GLY A 129 -25.43 3.15 21.37
N ALA A 130 -25.05 1.90 21.60
CA ALA A 130 -25.68 0.74 20.95
C ALA A 130 -27.18 0.65 21.17
N LEU A 131 -27.66 1.09 22.34
CA LEU A 131 -29.08 1.03 22.68
C LEU A 131 -29.82 2.33 22.44
N GLY A 132 -29.17 3.34 21.90
CA GLY A 132 -29.77 4.63 21.69
C GLY A 132 -30.14 5.36 22.98
N LEU A 133 -29.52 5.00 24.09
CA LEU A 133 -29.78 5.60 25.41
C LEU A 133 -28.88 6.79 25.69
N ASP A 134 -27.96 7.04 24.84
CA ASP A 134 -26.93 8.05 24.94
C ASP A 134 -27.46 9.36 24.38
N GLN A 135 -28.08 10.13 25.21
CA GLN A 135 -28.76 11.37 24.80
C GLN A 135 -27.95 12.62 25.06
#